data_88a84f274d8b9689fb9c2b7a8f9c1f35
#
_entry.id   88a84f274d8b9689fb9c2b7a8f9c1f35
#
_cell.length_a   1.000
_cell.length_b   1.000
_cell.length_c   1.000
_cell.angle_alpha   90.00
_cell.angle_beta   90.00
_cell.angle_gamma   90.00
#
_symmetry.space_group_name_H-M   'P 1'
#
loop_
_entity.id
_entity.type
_entity.pdbx_description
1 polymer ?
#
loop_
_entity_poly.entity_id
_entity_poly.type
_entity_poly.pdbx_seq_one_letter_code
_entity_poly.pdbx_strand_id
1 'polypeptide(L)'
;MPLAGQSQKRDNPGMKPATYHSRAMTRTDVRHFLEALARAMPDPRSELDFIDPYTLLIAVVLSAQTTDAAVNRATETLFQEAATPAAMVKLGVEGVARHIRALGLWQGKARNVVELSRQLLERHGGEVPHDRAALEALPGVGRKTANVVLNVAFGENTLAVDTHVFRLGNRTGIAPGKTPLEVELALLERVPAEFLRNAHHWLILHGRYICKARVPECWRCVGAEWCRYRDKTAAPVSVRKRQPA
;
A
#
# COMPACT_ATOMS: atom_id res chain seq x y z
N MET A 1 37.96 17.55 12.87
CA MET A 1 36.71 18.32 12.67
C MET A 1 35.72 17.43 11.97
N PRO A 2 34.60 17.06 12.59
CA PRO A 2 33.58 16.22 11.98
C PRO A 2 32.50 17.11 11.37
N LEU A 3 32.15 16.85 10.11
CA LEU A 3 30.97 17.43 9.46
C LEU A 3 29.79 16.47 9.61
N ALA A 4 28.92 16.77 10.56
CA ALA A 4 27.64 16.13 10.73
C ALA A 4 26.65 16.69 9.69
N GLY A 5 26.34 15.92 8.67
CA GLY A 5 25.22 16.19 7.77
C GLY A 5 23.93 15.63 8.36
N GLN A 6 23.18 16.45 9.11
CA GLN A 6 21.83 16.10 9.54
C GLN A 6 20.88 16.21 8.33
N SER A 7 20.45 15.04 7.83
CA SER A 7 19.33 14.93 6.91
C SER A 7 18.04 15.29 7.65
N GLN A 8 17.57 16.53 7.50
CA GLN A 8 16.24 16.93 7.95
C GLN A 8 15.20 16.18 7.12
N LYS A 9 14.53 15.20 7.73
CA LYS A 9 13.28 14.62 7.24
C LYS A 9 12.26 15.74 7.10
N ARG A 10 11.89 16.08 5.88
CA ARG A 10 10.76 16.97 5.60
C ARG A 10 9.48 16.24 5.94
N ASP A 11 8.87 16.62 7.05
CA ASP A 11 7.53 16.18 7.41
C ASP A 11 6.56 16.63 6.31
N ASN A 12 5.75 15.70 5.84
CA ASN A 12 4.71 15.94 4.84
C ASN A 12 3.58 16.75 5.49
N PRO A 13 3.32 18.03 5.14
CA PRO A 13 2.42 18.92 5.87
C PRO A 13 0.92 18.64 5.66
N GLY A 14 0.55 17.51 5.05
CA GLY A 14 -0.82 17.21 4.63
C GLY A 14 -1.68 16.35 5.56
N MET A 15 -1.09 15.73 6.57
CA MET A 15 -1.85 14.83 7.45
C MET A 15 -1.92 15.41 8.86
N LYS A 16 -2.90 16.33 9.09
CA LYS A 16 -3.32 16.59 10.47
C LYS A 16 -3.74 15.24 11.07
N PRO A 17 -3.20 14.83 12.22
CA PRO A 17 -3.70 13.64 12.89
C PRO A 17 -5.15 13.93 13.23
N ALA A 18 -6.07 13.38 12.45
CA ALA A 18 -7.42 13.25 12.93
C ALA A 18 -7.30 12.51 14.25
N THR A 19 -7.77 13.10 15.34
CA THR A 19 -7.75 12.52 16.66
C THR A 19 -8.70 11.33 16.68
N TYR A 20 -8.26 10.22 16.10
CA TYR A 20 -8.96 8.95 16.16
C TYR A 20 -8.75 8.37 17.55
N HIS A 21 -9.49 8.85 18.54
CA HIS A 21 -9.53 8.26 19.90
C HIS A 21 -10.54 7.10 19.92
N SER A 22 -10.44 6.18 18.99
CA SER A 22 -11.23 4.96 19.10
C SER A 22 -10.56 4.02 20.10
N ARG A 23 -11.35 3.52 21.05
CA ARG A 23 -10.92 2.42 21.92
C ARG A 23 -10.51 1.25 21.03
N ALA A 24 -9.43 0.56 21.40
CA ALA A 24 -9.00 -0.62 20.64
C ALA A 24 -10.12 -1.69 20.62
N MET A 25 -10.27 -2.37 19.49
CA MET A 25 -11.11 -3.58 19.39
C MET A 25 -10.58 -4.66 20.35
N THR A 26 -11.43 -5.54 20.84
CA THR A 26 -10.97 -6.79 21.45
C THR A 26 -10.39 -7.72 20.39
N ARG A 27 -9.63 -8.74 20.79
CA ARG A 27 -9.12 -9.75 19.82
C ARG A 27 -10.26 -10.49 19.12
N THR A 28 -11.36 -10.71 19.82
CA THR A 28 -12.59 -11.30 19.24
C THR A 28 -13.21 -10.39 18.20
N ASP A 29 -13.33 -9.07 18.48
CA ASP A 29 -13.83 -8.11 17.49
C ASP A 29 -12.94 -8.05 16.24
N VAL A 30 -11.60 -8.10 16.41
CA VAL A 30 -10.65 -8.14 15.29
C VAL A 30 -10.91 -9.36 14.41
N ARG A 31 -11.09 -10.54 15.03
CA ARG A 31 -11.40 -11.78 14.30
C ARG A 31 -12.69 -11.64 13.50
N HIS A 32 -13.78 -11.25 14.12
CA HIS A 32 -15.08 -11.12 13.45
C HIS A 32 -15.06 -10.06 12.34
N PHE A 33 -14.34 -8.94 12.57
CA PHE A 33 -14.15 -7.89 11.55
C PHE A 33 -13.44 -8.46 10.31
N LEU A 34 -12.37 -9.23 10.50
CA LEU A 34 -11.61 -9.85 9.39
C LEU A 34 -12.40 -10.97 8.72
N GLU A 35 -13.15 -11.77 9.45
CA GLU A 35 -14.07 -12.77 8.88
C GLU A 35 -15.13 -12.13 7.99
N ALA A 36 -15.68 -10.98 8.41
CA ALA A 36 -16.63 -10.24 7.58
C ALA A 36 -15.98 -9.71 6.30
N LEU A 37 -14.73 -9.20 6.36
CA LEU A 37 -13.97 -8.81 5.18
C LEU A 37 -13.65 -10.00 4.28
N ALA A 38 -13.26 -11.13 4.84
CA ALA A 38 -12.96 -12.35 4.09
C ALA A 38 -14.21 -12.88 3.34
N ARG A 39 -15.37 -12.88 3.98
CA ARG A 39 -16.63 -13.25 3.30
C ARG A 39 -17.00 -12.28 2.18
N ALA A 40 -16.76 -10.98 2.37
CA ALA A 40 -17.07 -9.96 1.36
C ALA A 40 -16.07 -9.93 0.20
N MET A 41 -14.83 -10.33 0.43
CA MET A 41 -13.73 -10.34 -0.54
C MET A 41 -12.93 -11.65 -0.39
N PRO A 42 -13.43 -12.79 -0.92
CA PRO A 42 -12.78 -14.10 -0.75
C PRO A 42 -11.38 -14.17 -1.39
N ASP A 43 -11.16 -13.47 -2.50
CA ASP A 43 -9.91 -13.44 -3.25
C ASP A 43 -9.43 -11.98 -3.44
N PRO A 44 -8.88 -11.36 -2.38
CA PRO A 44 -8.40 -10.00 -2.45
C PRO A 44 -7.07 -9.95 -3.20
N ARG A 45 -6.97 -9.10 -4.23
CA ARG A 45 -5.76 -8.98 -5.06
C ARG A 45 -5.23 -7.56 -5.09
N SER A 46 -3.96 -7.43 -5.46
CA SER A 46 -3.36 -6.15 -5.83
C SER A 46 -4.09 -5.54 -7.02
N GLU A 47 -4.25 -4.21 -7.01
CA GLU A 47 -4.76 -3.46 -8.17
C GLU A 47 -3.64 -3.07 -9.16
N LEU A 48 -2.37 -3.38 -8.83
CA LEU A 48 -1.23 -3.23 -9.75
C LEU A 48 -1.12 -4.45 -10.65
N ASP A 49 -0.89 -4.21 -11.94
CA ASP A 49 -0.61 -5.24 -12.93
C ASP A 49 0.88 -5.62 -12.91
N PHE A 50 1.16 -6.91 -12.83
CA PHE A 50 2.51 -7.46 -12.82
C PHE A 50 2.50 -8.91 -13.33
N ILE A 51 3.66 -9.41 -13.73
CA ILE A 51 3.84 -10.75 -14.30
C ILE A 51 4.58 -11.66 -13.32
N ASP A 52 5.57 -11.09 -12.61
CA ASP A 52 6.49 -11.79 -11.74
C ASP A 52 6.94 -10.91 -10.55
N PRO A 53 7.77 -11.40 -9.62
CA PRO A 53 8.26 -10.61 -8.48
C PRO A 53 9.02 -9.33 -8.89
N TYR A 54 9.74 -9.36 -10.02
CA TYR A 54 10.50 -8.19 -10.48
C TYR A 54 9.56 -7.08 -10.98
N THR A 55 8.64 -7.41 -11.86
CA THR A 55 7.67 -6.44 -12.39
C THR A 55 6.75 -5.91 -11.29
N LEU A 56 6.40 -6.73 -10.28
CA LEU A 56 5.74 -6.26 -9.07
C LEU A 56 6.57 -5.23 -8.32
N LEU A 57 7.85 -5.51 -8.07
CA LEU A 57 8.76 -4.58 -7.38
C LEU A 57 8.81 -3.24 -8.11
N ILE A 58 8.97 -3.25 -9.44
CA ILE A 58 8.97 -2.04 -10.27
C ILE A 58 7.63 -1.30 -10.15
N ALA A 59 6.49 -1.98 -10.30
CA ALA A 59 5.17 -1.37 -10.19
C ALA A 59 4.95 -0.71 -8.81
N VAL A 60 5.35 -1.37 -7.73
CA VAL A 60 5.24 -0.83 -6.36
C VAL A 60 6.16 0.38 -6.15
N VAL A 61 7.39 0.37 -6.68
CA VAL A 61 8.28 1.55 -6.64
C VAL A 61 7.67 2.72 -7.40
N LEU A 62 7.08 2.47 -8.56
CA LEU A 62 6.42 3.48 -9.38
C LEU A 62 5.12 4.01 -8.75
N SER A 63 4.46 3.24 -7.88
CA SER A 63 3.20 3.64 -7.22
C SER A 63 3.36 4.72 -6.13
N ALA A 64 4.59 5.06 -5.73
CA ALA A 64 4.82 6.12 -4.76
C ALA A 64 4.18 7.44 -5.21
N GLN A 65 3.20 7.96 -4.45
CA GLN A 65 2.44 9.18 -4.75
C GLN A 65 1.76 9.17 -6.14
N THR A 66 1.35 8.00 -6.61
CA THR A 66 0.70 7.82 -7.92
C THR A 66 -0.43 6.80 -7.76
N THR A 67 -1.50 6.94 -8.54
CA THR A 67 -2.61 5.96 -8.54
C THR A 67 -2.21 4.68 -9.27
N ASP A 68 -2.72 3.53 -8.80
CA ASP A 68 -2.42 2.23 -9.43
C ASP A 68 -2.82 2.21 -10.91
N ALA A 69 -3.96 2.80 -11.27
CA ALA A 69 -4.39 2.93 -12.67
C ALA A 69 -3.40 3.73 -13.55
N ALA A 70 -2.74 4.76 -13.00
CA ALA A 70 -1.72 5.50 -13.76
C ALA A 70 -0.43 4.69 -13.88
N VAL A 71 -0.07 3.93 -12.85
CA VAL A 71 1.08 3.01 -12.89
C VAL A 71 0.84 1.94 -13.94
N ASN A 72 -0.31 1.25 -13.91
CA ASN A 72 -0.63 0.18 -14.84
C ASN A 72 -0.53 0.64 -16.30
N ARG A 73 -1.09 1.82 -16.64
CA ARG A 73 -0.93 2.40 -17.99
C ARG A 73 0.53 2.66 -18.39
N ALA A 74 1.37 3.08 -17.44
CA ALA A 74 2.78 3.35 -17.72
C ALA A 74 3.60 2.05 -17.83
N THR A 75 3.30 1.07 -16.99
CA THR A 75 4.01 -0.21 -16.96
C THR A 75 3.60 -1.16 -18.08
N GLU A 76 2.41 -1.02 -18.64
CA GLU A 76 1.95 -1.80 -19.81
C GLU A 76 2.98 -1.73 -20.95
N THR A 77 3.35 -0.53 -21.38
CA THR A 77 4.34 -0.34 -22.46
C THR A 77 5.77 -0.56 -21.97
N LEU A 78 6.09 -0.22 -20.73
CA LEU A 78 7.42 -0.43 -20.14
C LEU A 78 7.77 -1.92 -20.07
N PHE A 79 6.85 -2.77 -19.61
CA PHE A 79 7.10 -4.21 -19.47
C PHE A 79 7.07 -4.96 -20.80
N GLN A 80 6.44 -4.42 -21.84
CA GLN A 80 6.60 -4.94 -23.21
C GLN A 80 8.04 -4.77 -23.73
N GLU A 81 8.72 -3.67 -23.35
CA GLU A 81 10.10 -3.37 -23.79
C GLU A 81 11.15 -3.93 -22.82
N ALA A 82 10.90 -3.87 -21.51
CA ALA A 82 11.88 -4.18 -20.47
C ALA A 82 11.24 -4.83 -19.21
N ALA A 83 10.90 -6.12 -19.28
CA ALA A 83 10.32 -6.87 -18.16
C ALA A 83 11.35 -7.60 -17.28
N THR A 84 12.66 -7.44 -17.53
CA THR A 84 13.74 -8.08 -16.76
C THR A 84 14.75 -7.05 -16.29
N PRO A 85 15.51 -7.32 -15.18
CA PRO A 85 16.56 -6.40 -14.72
C PRO A 85 17.57 -6.06 -15.83
N ALA A 86 18.00 -7.04 -16.63
CA ALA A 86 18.95 -6.83 -17.70
C ALA A 86 18.38 -5.94 -18.82
N ALA A 87 17.15 -6.17 -19.24
CA ALA A 87 16.47 -5.34 -20.24
C ALA A 87 16.26 -3.91 -19.71
N MET A 88 15.90 -3.74 -18.42
CA MET A 88 15.71 -2.43 -17.81
C MET A 88 16.99 -1.62 -17.74
N VAL A 89 18.12 -2.25 -17.39
CA VAL A 89 19.44 -1.59 -17.41
C VAL A 89 19.85 -1.21 -18.83
N LYS A 90 19.61 -2.10 -19.81
CA LYS A 90 19.87 -1.83 -21.24
C LYS A 90 19.01 -0.67 -21.77
N LEU A 91 17.75 -0.59 -21.39
CA LEU A 91 16.84 0.51 -21.73
C LEU A 91 17.31 1.86 -21.19
N GLY A 92 17.92 1.84 -20.00
CA GLY A 92 18.51 3.01 -19.35
C GLY A 92 17.49 4.04 -18.86
N VAL A 93 17.99 5.04 -18.15
CA VAL A 93 17.14 6.06 -17.48
C VAL A 93 16.26 6.82 -18.45
N GLU A 94 16.80 7.23 -19.61
CA GLU A 94 16.04 7.97 -20.62
C GLU A 94 14.94 7.09 -21.27
N GLY A 95 15.23 5.80 -21.49
CA GLY A 95 14.26 4.84 -21.97
C GLY A 95 13.10 4.66 -21.00
N VAL A 96 13.40 4.36 -19.74
CA VAL A 96 12.38 4.24 -18.69
C VAL A 96 11.58 5.53 -18.57
N ALA A 97 12.25 6.69 -18.57
CA ALA A 97 11.60 8.00 -18.46
C ALA A 97 10.53 8.22 -19.54
N ARG A 98 10.74 7.76 -20.77
CA ARG A 98 9.75 7.88 -21.86
C ARG A 98 8.41 7.25 -21.50
N HIS A 99 8.41 6.10 -20.84
CA HIS A 99 7.20 5.38 -20.45
C HIS A 99 6.50 6.00 -19.24
N ILE A 100 7.26 6.56 -18.29
CA ILE A 100 6.72 6.98 -16.99
C ILE A 100 6.59 8.50 -16.81
N ARG A 101 6.76 9.32 -17.84
CA ARG A 101 6.68 10.80 -17.76
C ARG A 101 5.36 11.33 -17.19
N ALA A 102 4.28 10.58 -17.37
CA ALA A 102 2.97 10.95 -16.82
C ALA A 102 2.85 10.73 -15.31
N LEU A 103 3.82 10.03 -14.68
CA LEU A 103 3.82 9.78 -13.24
C LEU A 103 4.48 10.92 -12.48
N GLY A 104 3.95 11.26 -11.31
CA GLY A 104 4.63 12.20 -10.41
C GLY A 104 6.04 11.71 -10.04
N LEU A 105 7.00 12.64 -9.93
CA LEU A 105 8.40 12.35 -9.56
C LEU A 105 9.13 11.40 -10.54
N TRP A 106 8.70 11.35 -11.78
CA TRP A 106 9.17 10.39 -12.79
C TRP A 106 10.70 10.35 -12.96
N GLN A 107 11.40 11.49 -12.86
CA GLN A 107 12.86 11.54 -13.01
C GLN A 107 13.59 10.75 -11.91
N GLY A 108 13.17 10.91 -10.65
CA GLY A 108 13.69 10.14 -9.53
C GLY A 108 13.31 8.65 -9.65
N LYS A 109 12.08 8.38 -10.05
CA LYS A 109 11.60 7.01 -10.27
C LYS A 109 12.37 6.30 -11.37
N ALA A 110 12.63 6.95 -12.52
CA ALA A 110 13.40 6.37 -13.61
C ALA A 110 14.82 5.98 -13.15
N ARG A 111 15.51 6.90 -12.47
CA ARG A 111 16.84 6.60 -11.89
C ARG A 111 16.79 5.43 -10.91
N ASN A 112 15.83 5.44 -9.99
CA ASN A 112 15.70 4.37 -8.99
C ASN A 112 15.44 3.01 -9.66
N VAL A 113 14.55 2.94 -10.65
CA VAL A 113 14.20 1.71 -11.37
C VAL A 113 15.42 1.11 -12.08
N VAL A 114 16.19 1.92 -12.78
CA VAL A 114 17.39 1.43 -13.48
C VAL A 114 18.48 1.02 -12.48
N GLU A 115 18.68 1.81 -11.44
CA GLU A 115 19.71 1.55 -10.44
C GLU A 115 19.38 0.32 -9.58
N LEU A 116 18.11 0.13 -9.16
CA LEU A 116 17.73 -1.09 -8.44
C LEU A 116 17.88 -2.33 -9.33
N SER A 117 17.57 -2.22 -10.63
CA SER A 117 17.75 -3.33 -11.57
C SER A 117 19.21 -3.71 -11.73
N ARG A 118 20.12 -2.71 -11.80
CA ARG A 118 21.57 -2.93 -11.80
C ARG A 118 22.03 -3.64 -10.53
N GLN A 119 21.57 -3.19 -9.37
CA GLN A 119 21.94 -3.81 -8.09
C GLN A 119 21.39 -5.23 -7.95
N LEU A 120 20.19 -5.53 -8.50
CA LEU A 120 19.69 -6.90 -8.55
C LEU A 120 20.63 -7.80 -9.35
N LEU A 121 21.10 -7.36 -10.51
CA LEU A 121 22.08 -8.13 -11.31
C LEU A 121 23.40 -8.36 -10.57
N GLU A 122 23.93 -7.32 -9.97
CA GLU A 122 25.26 -7.35 -9.33
C GLU A 122 25.29 -8.14 -8.03
N ARG A 123 24.22 -8.09 -7.24
CA ARG A 123 24.23 -8.59 -5.85
C ARG A 123 23.28 -9.76 -5.61
N HIS A 124 22.30 -9.96 -6.50
CA HIS A 124 21.23 -10.94 -6.32
C HIS A 124 21.02 -11.84 -7.54
N GLY A 125 21.99 -11.88 -8.48
CA GLY A 125 21.88 -12.72 -9.68
C GLY A 125 20.69 -12.39 -10.61
N GLY A 126 20.15 -11.18 -10.49
CA GLY A 126 18.97 -10.76 -11.24
C GLY A 126 17.62 -11.09 -10.58
N GLU A 127 17.65 -11.74 -9.43
CA GLU A 127 16.43 -12.14 -8.70
C GLU A 127 16.04 -11.09 -7.63
N VAL A 128 14.75 -11.01 -7.32
CA VAL A 128 14.24 -10.18 -6.22
C VAL A 128 14.53 -10.90 -4.91
N PRO A 129 15.27 -10.28 -3.96
CA PRO A 129 15.62 -10.93 -2.71
C PRO A 129 14.38 -11.17 -1.83
N HIS A 130 14.30 -12.36 -1.22
CA HIS A 130 13.28 -12.75 -0.27
C HIS A 130 13.68 -12.37 1.17
N ASP A 131 14.21 -11.16 1.33
CA ASP A 131 14.65 -10.62 2.61
C ASP A 131 14.34 -9.12 2.68
N ARG A 132 13.76 -8.66 3.81
CA ARG A 132 13.36 -7.27 3.97
C ARG A 132 14.54 -6.30 3.94
N ALA A 133 15.64 -6.64 4.61
CA ALA A 133 16.79 -5.75 4.70
C ALA A 133 17.45 -5.59 3.33
N ALA A 134 17.57 -6.70 2.57
CA ALA A 134 18.04 -6.67 1.20
C ALA A 134 17.13 -5.85 0.27
N LEU A 135 15.81 -5.98 0.41
CA LEU A 135 14.85 -5.17 -0.35
C LEU A 135 14.96 -3.68 0.01
N GLU A 136 15.03 -3.33 1.30
CA GLU A 136 15.13 -1.94 1.76
C GLU A 136 16.46 -1.28 1.37
N ALA A 137 17.49 -2.07 1.08
CA ALA A 137 18.77 -1.58 0.56
C ALA A 137 18.71 -1.14 -0.91
N LEU A 138 17.67 -1.56 -1.66
CA LEU A 138 17.49 -1.19 -3.07
C LEU A 138 16.99 0.25 -3.22
N PRO A 139 17.46 1.00 -4.24
CA PRO A 139 17.02 2.36 -4.51
C PRO A 139 15.50 2.48 -4.70
N GLY A 140 14.88 3.39 -3.96
CA GLY A 140 13.43 3.62 -4.03
C GLY A 140 12.57 2.61 -3.27
N VAL A 141 13.17 1.65 -2.60
CA VAL A 141 12.47 0.65 -1.79
C VAL A 141 12.56 1.04 -0.32
N GLY A 142 11.43 1.35 0.27
CA GLY A 142 11.30 1.55 1.72
C GLY A 142 10.53 0.38 2.35
N ARG A 143 10.38 0.41 3.68
CA ARG A 143 9.69 -0.63 4.46
C ARG A 143 8.32 -1.01 3.89
N LYS A 144 7.50 0.00 3.52
CA LYS A 144 6.18 -0.26 2.93
C LYS A 144 6.29 -1.07 1.63
N THR A 145 7.21 -0.68 0.74
CA THR A 145 7.44 -1.37 -0.54
C THR A 145 7.94 -2.79 -0.31
N ALA A 146 8.93 -2.97 0.57
CA ALA A 146 9.44 -4.29 0.92
C ALA A 146 8.34 -5.21 1.48
N ASN A 147 7.50 -4.72 2.39
CA ASN A 147 6.38 -5.49 2.94
C ASN A 147 5.35 -5.88 1.86
N VAL A 148 5.05 -5.00 0.89
CA VAL A 148 4.15 -5.35 -0.23
C VAL A 148 4.75 -6.47 -1.08
N VAL A 149 6.02 -6.36 -1.46
CA VAL A 149 6.70 -7.36 -2.28
C VAL A 149 6.76 -8.70 -1.57
N LEU A 150 7.16 -8.73 -0.29
CA LEU A 150 7.22 -9.95 0.52
C LEU A 150 5.85 -10.62 0.64
N ASN A 151 4.80 -9.85 0.86
CA ASN A 151 3.45 -10.38 0.98
C ASN A 151 2.93 -10.91 -0.36
N VAL A 152 3.01 -10.10 -1.42
CA VAL A 152 2.36 -10.40 -2.71
C VAL A 152 3.15 -11.43 -3.53
N ALA A 153 4.47 -11.25 -3.64
CA ALA A 153 5.29 -12.13 -4.46
C ALA A 153 5.67 -13.44 -3.76
N PHE A 154 5.91 -13.38 -2.44
CA PHE A 154 6.45 -14.52 -1.69
C PHE A 154 5.47 -15.11 -0.67
N GLY A 155 4.30 -14.51 -0.50
CA GLY A 155 3.26 -15.02 0.41
C GLY A 155 3.59 -14.84 1.90
N GLU A 156 4.54 -13.96 2.22
CA GLU A 156 4.94 -13.67 3.59
C GLU A 156 3.83 -12.97 4.38
N ASN A 157 3.76 -13.26 5.67
CA ASN A 157 2.83 -12.64 6.60
C ASN A 157 3.25 -11.21 6.97
N THR A 158 3.48 -10.35 5.98
CA THR A 158 3.81 -8.94 6.17
C THR A 158 2.60 -8.04 5.93
N LEU A 159 2.58 -6.89 6.59
CA LEU A 159 1.52 -5.89 6.47
C LEU A 159 2.14 -4.54 6.10
N ALA A 160 1.84 -4.06 4.91
CA ALA A 160 2.28 -2.73 4.50
C ALA A 160 1.25 -1.68 4.94
N VAL A 161 1.67 -0.71 5.74
CA VAL A 161 0.81 0.35 6.22
C VAL A 161 0.98 1.59 5.36
N ASP A 162 -0.02 1.82 4.50
CA ASP A 162 -0.17 3.06 3.75
C ASP A 162 -1.15 4.02 4.45
N THR A 163 -1.51 5.13 3.82
CA THR A 163 -2.46 6.11 4.37
C THR A 163 -3.87 5.53 4.57
N HIS A 164 -4.27 4.54 3.78
CA HIS A 164 -5.58 3.87 3.89
C HIS A 164 -5.59 2.92 5.09
N VAL A 165 -4.58 2.06 5.21
CA VAL A 165 -4.43 1.13 6.33
C VAL A 165 -4.19 1.87 7.63
N PHE A 166 -3.35 2.91 7.63
CA PHE A 166 -3.11 3.75 8.82
C PHE A 166 -4.40 4.39 9.33
N ARG A 167 -5.18 5.01 8.42
CA ARG A 167 -6.48 5.59 8.78
C ARG A 167 -7.46 4.53 9.29
N LEU A 168 -7.55 3.41 8.58
CA LEU A 168 -8.45 2.32 8.95
C LEU A 168 -8.09 1.76 10.33
N GLY A 169 -6.82 1.44 10.57
CA GLY A 169 -6.32 0.92 11.83
C GLY A 169 -6.73 1.77 13.03
N ASN A 170 -6.51 3.07 12.90
CA ASN A 170 -6.84 4.04 13.94
C ASN A 170 -8.35 4.29 14.07
N ARG A 171 -9.05 4.45 12.95
CA ARG A 171 -10.49 4.78 12.96
C ARG A 171 -11.35 3.65 13.48
N THR A 172 -11.07 2.42 13.06
CA THR A 172 -11.84 1.26 13.49
C THR A 172 -11.46 0.78 14.88
N GLY A 173 -10.24 1.07 15.33
CA GLY A 173 -9.66 0.55 16.55
C GLY A 173 -9.02 -0.84 16.39
N ILE A 174 -8.88 -1.35 15.17
CA ILE A 174 -8.23 -2.65 14.93
C ILE A 174 -6.75 -2.60 15.31
N ALA A 175 -6.08 -1.49 15.02
CA ALA A 175 -4.65 -1.28 15.34
C ALA A 175 -4.38 0.22 15.55
N PRO A 176 -4.70 0.79 16.73
CA PRO A 176 -4.37 2.16 17.03
C PRO A 176 -2.87 2.37 17.12
N GLY A 177 -2.35 3.45 16.52
CA GLY A 177 -0.93 3.80 16.58
C GLY A 177 -0.69 5.21 16.03
N LYS A 178 0.36 5.87 16.50
CA LYS A 178 0.73 7.24 16.12
C LYS A 178 1.54 7.29 14.82
N THR A 179 2.24 6.21 14.51
CA THR A 179 3.09 6.06 13.33
C THR A 179 2.68 4.86 12.50
N PRO A 180 3.00 4.82 11.18
CA PRO A 180 2.79 3.64 10.37
C PRO A 180 3.42 2.36 10.94
N LEU A 181 4.61 2.47 11.54
CA LEU A 181 5.29 1.34 12.17
C LEU A 181 4.52 0.82 13.39
N GLU A 182 4.03 1.71 14.26
CA GLU A 182 3.20 1.29 15.40
C GLU A 182 1.92 0.57 14.95
N VAL A 183 1.26 1.07 13.90
CA VAL A 183 0.08 0.42 13.31
C VAL A 183 0.44 -0.94 12.70
N GLU A 184 1.58 -1.04 12.00
CA GLU A 184 2.08 -2.31 11.45
C GLU A 184 2.29 -3.35 12.55
N LEU A 185 3.04 -2.99 13.60
CA LEU A 185 3.33 -3.89 14.72
C LEU A 185 2.06 -4.30 15.47
N ALA A 186 1.14 -3.35 15.70
CA ALA A 186 -0.14 -3.64 16.31
C ALA A 186 -1.01 -4.57 15.45
N LEU A 187 -1.00 -4.43 14.13
CA LEU A 187 -1.69 -5.34 13.21
C LEU A 187 -1.08 -6.74 13.28
N LEU A 188 0.25 -6.86 13.21
CA LEU A 188 0.94 -8.15 13.28
C LEU A 188 0.67 -8.89 14.59
N GLU A 189 0.53 -8.18 15.71
CA GLU A 189 0.20 -8.77 17.01
C GLU A 189 -1.27 -9.20 17.13
N ARG A 190 -2.20 -8.44 16.51
CA ARG A 190 -3.64 -8.55 16.77
C ARG A 190 -4.41 -9.36 15.72
N VAL A 191 -3.92 -9.36 14.47
CA VAL A 191 -4.50 -10.12 13.36
C VAL A 191 -4.19 -11.61 13.57
N PRO A 192 -5.20 -12.50 13.61
CA PRO A 192 -4.95 -13.93 13.67
C PRO A 192 -4.10 -14.43 12.49
N ALA A 193 -3.21 -15.38 12.75
CA ALA A 193 -2.20 -15.84 11.79
C ALA A 193 -2.81 -16.29 10.45
N GLU A 194 -3.96 -16.95 10.49
CA GLU A 194 -4.69 -17.43 9.31
C GLU A 194 -5.17 -16.31 8.36
N PHE A 195 -5.28 -15.07 8.86
CA PHE A 195 -5.72 -13.92 8.08
C PHE A 195 -4.56 -13.05 7.59
N LEU A 196 -3.35 -13.15 8.16
CA LEU A 196 -2.24 -12.23 7.91
C LEU A 196 -1.92 -12.08 6.43
N ARG A 197 -1.91 -13.18 5.68
CA ARG A 197 -1.60 -13.17 4.25
C ARG A 197 -2.53 -12.24 3.46
N ASN A 198 -3.83 -12.29 3.74
CA ASN A 198 -4.84 -11.54 2.99
C ASN A 198 -5.20 -10.21 3.67
N ALA A 199 -4.86 -10.04 4.95
CA ALA A 199 -5.23 -8.86 5.73
C ALA A 199 -4.74 -7.56 5.10
N HIS A 200 -3.54 -7.55 4.49
CA HIS A 200 -3.02 -6.39 3.79
C HIS A 200 -3.99 -5.89 2.72
N HIS A 201 -4.44 -6.79 1.84
CA HIS A 201 -5.34 -6.43 0.74
C HIS A 201 -6.74 -6.06 1.23
N TRP A 202 -7.31 -6.82 2.17
CA TRP A 202 -8.60 -6.47 2.76
C TRP A 202 -8.61 -5.08 3.38
N LEU A 203 -7.58 -4.76 4.15
CA LEU A 203 -7.51 -3.48 4.85
C LEU A 203 -7.29 -2.31 3.88
N ILE A 204 -6.45 -2.48 2.84
CA ILE A 204 -6.20 -1.42 1.86
C ILE A 204 -7.44 -1.17 1.00
N LEU A 205 -8.08 -2.23 0.46
CA LEU A 205 -9.28 -2.12 -0.37
C LEU A 205 -10.46 -1.57 0.42
N HIS A 206 -10.68 -2.06 1.65
CA HIS A 206 -11.71 -1.53 2.54
C HIS A 206 -11.46 -0.06 2.87
N GLY A 207 -10.21 0.33 3.10
CA GLY A 207 -9.82 1.72 3.32
C GLY A 207 -10.02 2.61 2.10
N ARG A 208 -9.82 2.09 0.89
CA ARG A 208 -10.03 2.82 -0.37
C ARG A 208 -11.52 3.04 -0.67
N TYR A 209 -12.32 1.99 -0.56
CA TYR A 209 -13.66 1.97 -1.14
C TYR A 209 -14.79 2.14 -0.14
N ILE A 210 -14.59 1.78 1.13
CA ILE A 210 -15.62 1.82 2.18
C ILE A 210 -15.27 2.84 3.25
N CYS A 211 -14.16 2.64 3.98
CA CYS A 211 -13.73 3.51 5.07
C CYS A 211 -12.97 4.72 4.52
N LYS A 212 -13.60 5.50 3.62
CA LYS A 212 -13.01 6.66 2.94
C LYS A 212 -12.57 7.75 3.92
N ALA A 213 -11.62 8.60 3.49
CA ALA A 213 -11.02 9.60 4.36
C ALA A 213 -12.05 10.64 4.86
N ARG A 214 -12.77 11.28 3.95
CA ARG A 214 -13.72 12.37 4.26
C ARG A 214 -15.06 11.84 4.76
N VAL A 215 -15.71 10.97 3.97
CA VAL A 215 -17.02 10.41 4.28
C VAL A 215 -16.92 8.89 4.18
N PRO A 216 -16.72 8.17 5.30
CA PRO A 216 -16.75 6.71 5.30
C PRO A 216 -18.17 6.22 5.03
N GLU A 217 -18.31 5.13 4.29
CA GLU A 217 -19.62 4.57 3.96
C GLU A 217 -20.03 3.50 4.99
N CYS A 218 -20.20 3.93 6.25
CA CYS A 218 -20.46 3.03 7.37
C CYS A 218 -21.77 2.25 7.22
N TRP A 219 -22.75 2.80 6.49
CA TRP A 219 -24.07 2.16 6.25
C TRP A 219 -23.97 0.86 5.42
N ARG A 220 -22.89 0.68 4.66
CA ARG A 220 -22.65 -0.54 3.88
C ARG A 220 -21.39 -1.29 4.29
N CYS A 221 -20.79 -0.88 5.41
CA CYS A 221 -19.56 -1.49 5.92
C CYS A 221 -19.88 -2.84 6.57
N VAL A 222 -19.33 -3.92 6.03
CA VAL A 222 -19.53 -5.30 6.56
C VAL A 222 -18.97 -5.51 7.97
N GLY A 223 -18.02 -4.66 8.39
CA GLY A 223 -17.41 -4.70 9.73
C GLY A 223 -17.96 -3.64 10.68
N ALA A 224 -19.05 -2.95 10.34
CA ALA A 224 -19.58 -1.83 11.13
C ALA A 224 -19.94 -2.19 12.58
N GLU A 225 -20.37 -3.43 12.83
CA GLU A 225 -20.77 -3.94 14.13
C GLU A 225 -19.62 -3.90 15.13
N TRP A 226 -18.43 -4.36 14.73
CA TRP A 226 -17.24 -4.45 15.61
C TRP A 226 -16.40 -3.17 15.61
N CYS A 227 -16.66 -2.26 14.65
CA CYS A 227 -15.91 -1.02 14.49
C CYS A 227 -16.13 -0.06 15.66
N ARG A 228 -15.06 0.47 16.26
CA ARG A 228 -15.08 1.40 17.39
C ARG A 228 -15.21 2.87 17.00
N TYR A 229 -15.35 3.18 15.70
CA TYR A 229 -15.60 4.54 15.25
C TYR A 229 -16.97 5.05 15.75
N ARG A 230 -16.96 6.21 16.43
CA ARG A 230 -18.17 6.76 17.05
C ARG A 230 -19.07 7.49 16.06
N ASP A 231 -18.47 8.20 15.08
CA ASP A 231 -19.19 9.07 14.16
C ASP A 231 -19.59 8.31 12.88
N LYS A 232 -20.20 7.12 13.04
CA LYS A 232 -20.63 6.31 11.90
C LYS A 232 -21.65 7.06 11.05
N THR A 233 -21.42 7.10 9.75
CA THR A 233 -22.28 7.79 8.79
C THR A 233 -23.48 6.94 8.41
N ALA A 234 -24.64 7.61 8.25
CA ALA A 234 -25.86 7.00 7.68
C ALA A 234 -25.81 7.00 6.15
N ALA A 235 -26.64 6.17 5.52
CA ALA A 235 -26.83 6.21 4.09
C ALA A 235 -27.31 7.60 3.63
N PRO A 236 -26.84 8.12 2.49
CA PRO A 236 -27.33 9.38 1.97
C PRO A 236 -28.85 9.27 1.68
N VAL A 237 -29.60 10.28 2.12
CA VAL A 237 -31.03 10.37 1.78
C VAL A 237 -31.11 10.55 0.26
N SER A 238 -31.67 9.56 -0.45
CA SER A 238 -31.95 9.72 -1.88
C SER A 238 -32.93 10.84 -2.05
N VAL A 239 -32.49 11.95 -2.65
CA VAL A 239 -33.42 13.00 -3.08
C VAL A 239 -34.31 12.37 -4.13
N ARG A 240 -35.54 11.99 -3.76
CA ARG A 240 -36.60 11.63 -4.73
C ARG A 240 -36.71 12.80 -5.70
N LYS A 241 -36.31 12.61 -6.96
CA LYS A 241 -36.62 13.54 -8.02
C LYS A 241 -38.15 13.73 -7.98
N ARG A 242 -38.61 14.94 -7.61
CA ARG A 242 -40.00 15.31 -7.81
C ARG A 242 -40.28 15.15 -9.30
N GLN A 243 -41.09 14.20 -9.66
CA GLN A 243 -41.67 14.19 -11.00
C GLN A 243 -42.48 15.50 -11.17
N PRO A 244 -42.23 16.29 -12.22
CA PRO A 244 -43.10 17.38 -12.53
C PRO A 244 -44.48 16.81 -12.86
N ALA A 245 -45.52 17.44 -12.31
CA ALA A 245 -46.90 17.14 -12.58
C ALA A 245 -47.28 17.52 -14.03
#